data_46d6d1e8410a5e42cf397e27ef19f06f
#
_entry.id   46d6d1e8410a5e42cf397e27ef19f06f
#
_cell.length_a   1.000
_cell.length_b   1.000
_cell.length_c   1.000
_cell.angle_alpha   90.00
_cell.angle_beta   90.00
_cell.angle_gamma   90.00
#
_symmetry.space_group_name_H-M   'P 1'
#
loop_
_entity.id
_entity.type
_entity.pdbx_description
1 polymer ?
#
loop_
_entity_poly.entity_id
_entity_poly.type
_entity_poly.pdbx_seq_one_letter_code
_entity_poly.pdbx_strand_id
1 'polypeptide(L)'
;MIDVAEKFINCIEENYHNDFTEEKIINITGYSYQHFNRCFKEICNMTIQTYRRRRQLTLIALEIKRNEATIKDSYLYPWTDDSAFLKAFKREFDMTPSQYIKGGEFELQEKIKIPSKKHIDYILKNNNKHLEER
;
A
#
# COMPACT_ATOMS: atom_id res chain seq x y z
N MET A 1 -17.16 -1.35 6.16
CA MET A 1 -15.88 -1.89 5.69
C MET A 1 -15.06 -0.90 4.85
N ILE A 2 -15.72 -0.10 4.02
CA ILE A 2 -15.04 0.93 3.21
C ILE A 2 -14.33 1.94 4.08
N ASP A 3 -14.96 2.41 5.15
CA ASP A 3 -14.37 3.36 6.10
C ASP A 3 -13.13 2.78 6.78
N VAL A 4 -13.15 1.48 7.06
CA VAL A 4 -12.03 0.77 7.69
C VAL A 4 -10.87 0.63 6.70
N ALA A 5 -11.16 0.33 5.43
CA ALA A 5 -10.14 0.28 4.40
C ALA A 5 -9.47 1.64 4.19
N GLU A 6 -10.24 2.73 4.17
CA GLU A 6 -9.71 4.09 4.11
C GLU A 6 -8.82 4.40 5.31
N LYS A 7 -9.27 4.02 6.51
CA LYS A 7 -8.49 4.21 7.73
C LYS A 7 -7.14 3.52 7.64
N PHE A 8 -7.12 2.28 7.15
CA PHE A 8 -5.89 1.52 6.97
C PHE A 8 -4.96 2.19 5.95
N ILE A 9 -5.49 2.61 4.80
CA ILE A 9 -4.72 3.31 3.77
C ILE A 9 -4.11 4.59 4.33
N ASN A 10 -4.89 5.38 5.07
CA ASN A 10 -4.40 6.61 5.69
C ASN A 10 -3.35 6.34 6.77
N CYS A 11 -3.48 5.25 7.52
CA CYS A 11 -2.44 4.85 8.47
C CYS A 11 -1.11 4.56 7.80
N ILE A 12 -1.12 3.95 6.63
CA ILE A 12 0.11 3.73 5.85
C ILE A 12 0.71 5.08 5.42
N GLU A 13 -0.13 5.99 4.90
CA GLU A 13 0.33 7.31 4.47
C GLU A 13 1.01 8.10 5.59
N GLU A 14 0.44 8.06 6.78
CA GLU A 14 0.94 8.79 7.95
C GLU A 14 2.13 8.13 8.63
N ASN A 15 2.28 6.81 8.46
CA ASN A 15 3.24 6.00 9.21
C ASN A 15 4.00 5.01 8.34
N TYR A 16 4.39 5.41 7.14
CA TYR A 16 4.97 4.48 6.16
C TYR A 16 6.35 3.93 6.55
N HIS A 17 6.99 4.49 7.57
CA HIS A 17 8.22 3.96 8.15
C HIS A 17 7.97 2.91 9.26
N ASN A 18 6.70 2.71 9.62
CA ASN A 18 6.36 1.74 10.67
C ASN A 18 6.17 0.34 10.09
N ASP A 19 6.36 -0.64 10.95
CA ASP A 19 6.03 -2.01 10.64
C ASP A 19 4.51 -2.22 10.81
N PHE A 20 3.88 -2.86 9.82
CA PHE A 20 2.46 -3.19 9.87
C PHE A 20 2.29 -4.69 10.04
N THR A 21 2.49 -5.16 11.28
CA THR A 21 2.27 -6.57 11.62
C THR A 21 0.78 -6.91 11.56
N GLU A 22 0.46 -8.20 11.50
CA GLU A 22 -0.93 -8.64 11.55
C GLU A 22 -1.66 -8.10 12.78
N GLU A 23 -0.99 -8.12 13.93
CA GLU A 23 -1.54 -7.60 15.18
C GLU A 23 -1.89 -6.13 15.07
N LYS A 24 -1.00 -5.31 14.51
CA LYS A 24 -1.27 -3.88 14.30
C LYS A 24 -2.43 -3.67 13.35
N ILE A 25 -2.52 -4.46 12.29
CA ILE A 25 -3.62 -4.37 11.32
C ILE A 25 -4.95 -4.73 11.99
N ILE A 26 -4.97 -5.76 12.82
CA ILE A 26 -6.15 -6.13 13.61
C ILE A 26 -6.55 -4.97 14.54
N ASN A 27 -5.58 -4.36 15.22
CA ASN A 27 -5.85 -3.24 16.13
C ASN A 27 -6.38 -2.00 15.38
N ILE A 28 -5.86 -1.71 14.19
CA ILE A 28 -6.32 -0.59 13.37
C ILE A 28 -7.74 -0.83 12.86
N THR A 29 -8.05 -2.04 12.41
CA THR A 29 -9.29 -2.34 11.69
C THR A 29 -10.41 -2.83 12.59
N GLY A 30 -10.08 -3.49 13.70
CA GLY A 30 -11.06 -4.16 14.56
C GLY A 30 -11.59 -5.46 14.00
N TYR A 31 -11.03 -5.96 12.90
CA TYR A 31 -11.44 -7.20 12.26
C TYR A 31 -10.31 -8.21 12.28
N SER A 32 -10.63 -9.51 12.10
CA SER A 32 -9.60 -10.51 11.90
C SER A 32 -8.81 -10.19 10.64
N TYR A 33 -7.55 -10.58 10.62
CA TYR A 33 -6.69 -10.33 9.46
C TYR A 33 -7.26 -10.94 8.19
N GLN A 34 -7.73 -12.19 8.25
CA GLN A 34 -8.28 -12.89 7.10
C GLN A 34 -9.54 -12.22 6.57
N HIS A 35 -10.43 -11.80 7.47
CA HIS A 35 -11.66 -11.12 7.07
C HIS A 35 -11.36 -9.79 6.40
N PHE A 36 -10.50 -8.98 7.02
CA PHE A 36 -10.13 -7.69 6.46
C PHE A 36 -9.41 -7.85 5.12
N ASN A 37 -8.47 -8.81 5.02
CA ASN A 37 -7.75 -9.05 3.78
C ASN A 37 -8.67 -9.40 2.62
N ARG A 38 -9.66 -10.25 2.87
CA ARG A 38 -10.65 -10.62 1.86
C ARG A 38 -11.44 -9.41 1.39
N CYS A 39 -11.95 -8.61 2.33
CA CYS A 39 -12.71 -7.40 2.02
C CYS A 39 -11.86 -6.36 1.31
N PHE A 40 -10.62 -6.17 1.76
CA PHE A 40 -9.69 -5.23 1.15
C PHE A 40 -9.41 -5.61 -0.30
N LYS A 41 -9.20 -6.91 -0.56
CA LYS A 41 -8.97 -7.40 -1.92
C LYS A 41 -10.19 -7.16 -2.83
N GLU A 42 -11.39 -7.34 -2.32
CA GLU A 42 -12.61 -7.07 -3.07
C GLU A 42 -12.76 -5.58 -3.39
N ILE A 43 -12.44 -4.70 -2.43
CA ILE A 43 -12.59 -3.25 -2.59
C ILE A 43 -11.46 -2.66 -3.43
N CYS A 44 -10.23 -3.07 -3.18
CA CYS A 44 -9.02 -2.43 -3.72
C CYS A 44 -8.34 -3.24 -4.82
N ASN A 45 -8.81 -4.44 -5.10
CA ASN A 45 -8.28 -5.34 -6.13
C ASN A 45 -6.83 -5.75 -5.90
N MET A 46 -6.37 -5.72 -4.67
CA MET A 46 -5.07 -6.28 -4.27
C MET A 46 -5.09 -6.61 -2.78
N THR A 47 -4.21 -7.52 -2.37
CA THR A 47 -4.12 -7.92 -0.97
C THR A 47 -3.52 -6.81 -0.12
N ILE A 48 -3.79 -6.88 1.20
CA ILE A 48 -3.22 -5.94 2.17
C ILE A 48 -1.69 -5.90 2.05
N GLN A 49 -1.05 -7.07 2.01
CA GLN A 49 0.41 -7.16 2.00
C GLN A 49 1.02 -6.58 0.72
N THR A 50 0.38 -6.83 -0.43
CA THR A 50 0.84 -6.27 -1.69
C THR A 50 0.75 -4.75 -1.69
N TYR A 51 -0.39 -4.21 -1.27
CA TYR A 51 -0.57 -2.76 -1.22
C TYR A 51 0.39 -2.11 -0.22
N ARG A 52 0.44 -2.64 1.00
CA ARG A 52 1.31 -2.13 2.05
C ARG A 52 2.77 -2.07 1.59
N ARG A 53 3.28 -3.18 1.08
CA ARG A 53 4.67 -3.27 0.61
C ARG A 53 4.95 -2.25 -0.49
N ARG A 54 4.14 -2.24 -1.52
CA ARG A 54 4.32 -1.35 -2.67
C ARG A 54 4.19 0.11 -2.28
N ARG A 55 3.19 0.43 -1.48
CA ARG A 55 2.95 1.82 -1.10
C ARG A 55 4.04 2.34 -0.16
N GLN A 56 4.46 1.56 0.82
CA GLN A 56 5.55 1.95 1.70
C GLN A 56 6.85 2.19 0.92
N LEU A 57 7.21 1.28 0.02
CA LEU A 57 8.39 1.44 -0.83
C LEU A 57 8.27 2.67 -1.74
N THR A 58 7.09 2.92 -2.29
CA THR A 58 6.83 4.10 -3.11
C THR A 58 7.05 5.40 -2.33
N LEU A 59 6.48 5.48 -1.12
CA LEU A 59 6.61 6.66 -0.27
C LEU A 59 8.06 6.90 0.13
N ILE A 60 8.78 5.84 0.44
CA ILE A 60 10.21 5.91 0.75
C ILE A 60 11.02 6.36 -0.48
N ALA A 61 10.71 5.81 -1.66
CA ALA A 61 11.36 6.20 -2.90
C ALA A 61 11.17 7.70 -3.18
N LEU A 62 9.94 8.20 -3.03
CA LEU A 62 9.65 9.62 -3.22
C LEU A 62 10.36 10.49 -2.19
N GLU A 63 10.45 10.04 -0.95
CA GLU A 63 11.20 10.74 0.10
C GLU A 63 12.68 10.83 -0.23
N ILE A 64 13.30 9.73 -0.65
CA ILE A 64 14.70 9.69 -1.05
C ILE A 64 14.96 10.68 -2.19
N LYS A 65 14.12 10.67 -3.21
CA LYS A 65 14.28 11.55 -4.38
C LYS A 65 14.08 13.02 -4.04
N ARG A 66 13.09 13.33 -3.22
CA ARG A 66 12.76 14.70 -2.83
C ARG A 66 13.83 15.36 -1.96
N ASN A 67 14.36 14.59 -1.01
CA ASN A 67 15.27 15.13 0.00
C ASN A 67 16.75 14.98 -0.38
N GLU A 68 17.06 14.30 -1.48
CA GLU A 68 18.43 13.84 -1.79
C GLU A 68 19.04 13.16 -0.55
N ALA A 69 18.17 12.62 0.32
CA ALA A 69 18.57 12.07 1.60
C ALA A 69 19.50 10.88 1.41
N THR A 70 20.43 10.76 2.33
CA THR A 70 21.23 9.58 2.46
C THR A 70 20.29 8.39 2.59
N ILE A 71 20.43 7.43 1.71
CA ILE A 71 19.67 6.18 1.70
C ILE A 71 19.57 5.57 3.10
N LYS A 72 20.61 5.77 3.93
CA LYS A 72 20.68 5.27 5.30
C LYS A 72 19.58 5.75 6.24
N ASP A 73 19.06 6.94 6.06
CA ASP A 73 18.05 7.50 6.96
C ASP A 73 16.63 7.12 6.57
N SER A 74 16.43 6.61 5.36
CA SER A 74 15.10 6.35 4.80
C SER A 74 14.62 4.92 4.96
N TYR A 75 15.51 3.96 5.30
CA TYR A 75 15.16 2.54 5.34
C TYR A 75 14.99 1.95 6.74
N LEU A 76 14.97 2.78 7.79
CA LEU A 76 14.93 2.30 9.18
C LEU A 76 13.78 1.34 9.48
N TYR A 77 12.65 1.52 8.84
CA TYR A 77 11.49 0.65 9.01
C TYR A 77 10.69 0.53 7.72
N PRO A 78 10.03 -0.58 7.46
CA PRO A 78 9.98 -1.82 8.27
C PRO A 78 11.18 -2.75 8.06
N TRP A 79 12.20 -2.33 7.33
CA TRP A 79 13.40 -3.14 7.06
C TRP A 79 14.43 -2.90 8.15
N THR A 80 15.00 -3.99 8.66
CA THR A 80 15.92 -3.95 9.78
C THR A 80 17.38 -3.69 9.39
N ASP A 81 17.69 -3.82 8.11
CA ASP A 81 19.05 -3.57 7.59
C ASP A 81 19.03 -3.13 6.13
N ASP A 82 20.17 -2.61 5.68
CA ASP A 82 20.39 -2.12 4.32
C ASP A 82 20.10 -3.19 3.26
N SER A 83 20.56 -4.39 3.52
CA SER A 83 20.45 -5.50 2.58
C SER A 83 19.00 -5.88 2.31
N ALA A 84 18.19 -5.96 3.38
CA ALA A 84 16.77 -6.27 3.26
C ALA A 84 16.02 -5.18 2.49
N PHE A 85 16.31 -3.92 2.78
CA PHE A 85 15.72 -2.79 2.08
C PHE A 85 16.10 -2.80 0.59
N LEU A 86 17.38 -2.95 0.27
CA LEU A 86 17.86 -2.94 -1.11
C LEU A 86 17.25 -4.07 -1.93
N LYS A 87 17.11 -5.25 -1.34
CA LYS A 87 16.47 -6.40 -2.00
C LYS A 87 14.99 -6.14 -2.27
N ALA A 88 14.28 -5.60 -1.28
CA ALA A 88 12.86 -5.27 -1.43
C ALA A 88 12.64 -4.20 -2.50
N PHE A 89 13.46 -3.15 -2.49
CA PHE A 89 13.39 -2.06 -3.45
C PHE A 89 13.65 -2.57 -4.88
N LYS A 90 14.73 -3.34 -5.07
CA LYS A 90 15.06 -3.89 -6.38
C LYS A 90 14.01 -4.88 -6.89
N ARG A 91 13.45 -5.69 -6.00
CA ARG A 91 12.37 -6.63 -6.36
C ARG A 91 11.13 -5.90 -6.85
N GLU A 92 10.76 -4.81 -6.17
CA GLU A 92 9.55 -4.06 -6.52
C GLU A 92 9.74 -3.19 -7.76
N PHE A 93 10.89 -2.54 -7.90
CA PHE A 93 11.09 -1.50 -8.91
C PHE A 93 12.08 -1.88 -10.00
N ASP A 94 12.72 -3.05 -9.90
CA ASP A 94 13.72 -3.55 -10.84
C ASP A 94 14.92 -2.60 -11.01
N MET A 95 15.20 -1.80 -10.01
CA MET A 95 16.38 -0.92 -9.95
C MET A 95 16.74 -0.65 -8.50
N THR A 96 17.98 -0.21 -8.28
CA THR A 96 18.44 0.18 -6.94
C THR A 96 18.00 1.61 -6.62
N PRO A 97 17.96 1.99 -5.32
CA PRO A 97 17.70 3.38 -4.95
C PRO A 97 18.67 4.37 -5.61
N SER A 98 19.95 4.00 -5.74
CA SER A 98 20.95 4.86 -6.39
C SER A 98 20.65 5.09 -7.86
N GLN A 99 20.19 4.06 -8.58
CA GLN A 99 19.78 4.18 -9.97
C GLN A 99 18.57 5.09 -10.12
N TYR A 100 17.62 4.97 -9.17
CA TYR A 100 16.43 5.82 -9.16
C TYR A 100 16.79 7.29 -8.94
N ILE A 101 17.66 7.58 -7.99
CA ILE A 101 18.14 8.94 -7.72
C ILE A 101 18.81 9.55 -8.95
N LYS A 102 19.55 8.75 -9.70
CA LYS A 102 20.28 9.19 -10.90
C LYS A 102 19.40 9.38 -12.14
N GLY A 103 18.09 9.29 -11.99
CA GLY A 103 17.14 9.55 -13.07
C GLY A 103 16.45 8.31 -13.61
N GLY A 104 16.57 7.16 -12.97
CA GLY A 104 15.80 5.98 -13.32
C GLY A 104 14.31 6.24 -13.14
N GLU A 105 13.50 5.70 -14.04
CA GLU A 105 12.05 5.81 -13.95
C GLU A 105 11.43 4.43 -13.81
N PHE A 106 10.41 4.34 -12.98
CA PHE A 106 9.62 3.13 -12.82
C PHE A 106 8.22 3.49 -12.38
N GLU A 107 7.32 2.54 -12.52
CA GLU A 107 5.94 2.72 -12.12
C GLU A 107 5.79 2.64 -10.61
N LEU A 108 5.29 3.70 -9.99
CA LEU A 108 5.05 3.80 -8.55
C LEU A 108 3.65 3.32 -8.20
N GLN A 109 3.50 2.74 -7.02
CA GLN A 109 2.17 2.42 -6.50
C GLN A 109 1.50 3.69 -5.99
N GLU A 110 0.48 4.15 -6.69
CA GLU A 110 -0.29 5.30 -6.25
C GLU A 110 -1.13 4.94 -5.01
N LYS A 111 -1.45 5.97 -4.22
CA LYS A 111 -2.39 5.82 -3.13
C LYS A 111 -3.74 5.38 -3.69
N ILE A 112 -4.28 4.29 -3.18
CA ILE A 112 -5.61 3.86 -3.59
C ILE A 112 -6.62 4.87 -3.08
N LYS A 113 -7.40 5.42 -4.00
CA LYS A 113 -8.54 6.27 -3.67
C LYS A 113 -9.78 5.40 -3.70
N ILE A 114 -10.38 5.22 -2.53
CA ILE A 114 -11.62 4.46 -2.45
C ILE A 114 -12.74 5.39 -2.89
N PRO A 115 -13.55 4.98 -3.89
CA PRO A 115 -14.70 5.77 -4.33
C PRO A 115 -15.65 6.03 -3.17
N SER A 116 -16.46 7.10 -3.26
CA SER A 116 -17.44 7.39 -2.25
C SER A 116 -18.37 6.19 -2.05
N LYS A 117 -18.92 6.05 -0.85
CA LYS A 117 -19.86 4.97 -0.55
C LYS A 117 -21.01 4.91 -1.57
N LYS A 118 -21.53 6.06 -1.96
CA LYS A 118 -22.58 6.15 -2.98
C LYS A 118 -22.16 5.56 -4.31
N HIS A 119 -20.92 5.82 -4.73
CA HIS A 119 -20.39 5.32 -5.99
C HIS A 119 -20.21 3.80 -5.95
N ILE A 120 -19.71 3.27 -4.85
CA ILE A 120 -19.55 1.82 -4.67
C ILE A 120 -20.92 1.14 -4.65
N ASP A 121 -21.87 1.69 -3.91
CA ASP A 121 -23.24 1.16 -3.86
C ASP A 121 -23.86 1.14 -5.26
N TYR A 122 -23.62 2.17 -6.04
CA TYR A 122 -24.08 2.24 -7.44
C TYR A 122 -23.46 1.12 -8.28
N ILE A 123 -22.15 0.92 -8.19
CA ILE A 123 -21.44 -0.14 -8.93
C ILE A 123 -21.97 -1.52 -8.54
N LEU A 124 -22.10 -1.79 -7.24
CA LEU A 124 -22.59 -3.07 -6.74
C LEU A 124 -24.01 -3.33 -7.19
N LYS A 125 -24.86 -2.32 -7.16
CA LYS A 125 -26.25 -2.42 -7.61
C LYS A 125 -26.35 -2.74 -9.09
N ASN A 126 -25.52 -2.10 -9.93
CA ASN A 126 -25.48 -2.37 -11.36
C ASN A 126 -24.92 -3.76 -11.67
N ASN A 127 -23.93 -4.22 -10.92
CA ASN A 127 -23.40 -5.58 -11.09
C ASN A 127 -24.44 -6.63 -10.71
N ASN A 128 -25.21 -6.39 -9.66
CA ASN A 128 -26.30 -7.30 -9.26
C ASN A 128 -27.41 -7.32 -10.31
N LYS A 129 -27.74 -6.18 -10.90
CA LYS A 129 -28.72 -6.12 -12.02
C LYS A 129 -28.25 -6.97 -13.21
N HIS A 130 -26.97 -6.90 -13.55
CA HIS A 130 -26.40 -7.72 -14.62
C HIS A 130 -26.49 -9.22 -14.33
N LEU A 131 -26.34 -9.61 -13.06
CA LEU A 131 -26.47 -11.00 -12.64
C LEU A 131 -27.92 -11.48 -12.67
N GLU A 132 -28.88 -10.59 -12.36
CA GLU A 132 -30.30 -10.90 -12.37
C GLU A 132 -30.89 -10.99 -13.79
N GLU A 133 -30.30 -10.30 -14.75
CA GLU A 133 -30.70 -10.32 -16.16
C GLU A 133 -30.20 -11.57 -16.93
N ARG A 134 -29.40 -12.40 -16.28
CA ARG A 134 -28.95 -13.67 -16.84
C ARG A 134 -29.84 -14.81 -16.42
#